data_60fc058c49f66e181a1aec652c959476
#
_entry.id   60fc058c49f66e181a1aec652c959476
#
_cell.length_a   1.000
_cell.length_b   1.000
_cell.length_c   1.000
_cell.angle_alpha   90.00
_cell.angle_beta   90.00
_cell.angle_gamma   90.00
#
_symmetry.space_group_name_H-M   'P 1'
#
loop_
_entity.id
_entity.type
_entity.pdbx_description
1 polymer ?
#
loop_
_entity_poly.entity_id
_entity_poly.type
_entity_poly.pdbx_seq_one_letter_code
_entity_poly.pdbx_strand_id
1 'polypeptide(L)'
;LDVSIIDQLPPGRSPVNTTVVPATRRPEVIGRIGDWVKSGRQVYWVCTLIEESEMLQCEAAEKTAKGLSAALDGIRIGLVHGRMKSADKESVMQAFKRHEFDLLVATTVIEVGVDVPNAGLMIIENAERFGLSQLHQLRGRVGRGAGDAFCVLLYQPPLGTTARQRLDILRESNDGFAIAEKDWELRGSGEL
;
A
#
# COMPACT_ATOMS: atom_id res chain seq x y z
N LEU A 1 6.17 29.53 1.02
CA LEU A 1 4.99 28.71 1.10
C LEU A 1 5.02 27.59 0.11
N ASP A 2 4.65 27.91 -1.10
CA ASP A 2 4.65 26.93 -2.15
C ASP A 2 6.03 26.40 -2.45
N VAL A 3 7.01 27.22 -2.19
CA VAL A 3 8.41 26.85 -2.33
C VAL A 3 8.76 25.64 -1.47
N SER A 4 8.26 25.61 -0.24
CA SER A 4 8.56 24.49 0.65
C SER A 4 7.97 23.18 0.13
N ILE A 5 6.85 23.23 -0.55
CA ILE A 5 6.26 22.06 -1.14
C ILE A 5 7.13 21.51 -2.26
N ILE A 6 7.66 22.41 -3.07
CA ILE A 6 8.56 22.03 -4.17
C ILE A 6 9.82 21.39 -3.63
N ASP A 7 10.34 21.92 -2.54
CA ASP A 7 11.58 21.45 -1.96
C ASP A 7 11.45 20.07 -1.31
N GLN A 8 10.24 19.63 -1.04
CA GLN A 8 10.01 18.34 -0.39
C GLN A 8 10.15 17.16 -1.33
N LEU A 9 10.11 17.39 -2.62
CA LEU A 9 10.23 16.32 -3.59
C LEU A 9 11.52 16.46 -4.38
N PRO A 10 12.27 15.37 -4.54
CA PRO A 10 13.44 15.41 -5.40
C PRO A 10 13.04 15.78 -6.83
N PRO A 11 13.95 16.39 -7.58
CA PRO A 11 13.68 16.72 -8.97
C PRO A 11 13.25 15.49 -9.77
N GLY A 12 12.25 15.65 -10.61
CA GLY A 12 11.76 14.58 -11.47
C GLY A 12 10.78 13.61 -10.81
N ARG A 13 10.48 13.76 -9.53
CA ARG A 13 9.51 12.91 -8.85
C ARG A 13 8.13 13.57 -8.83
N SER A 14 7.11 12.77 -9.13
CA SER A 14 5.72 13.18 -8.98
C SER A 14 5.22 12.79 -7.60
N PRO A 15 4.28 13.54 -7.03
CA PRO A 15 3.65 13.11 -5.78
C PRO A 15 2.83 11.85 -6.02
N VAL A 16 2.65 11.06 -4.96
CA VAL A 16 1.78 9.89 -5.00
C VAL A 16 0.35 10.36 -4.77
N ASN A 17 -0.52 10.02 -5.69
CA ASN A 17 -1.95 10.35 -5.57
C ASN A 17 -2.60 9.34 -4.62
N THR A 18 -3.12 9.82 -3.51
CA THR A 18 -3.73 8.97 -2.49
C THR A 18 -5.25 9.07 -2.53
N THR A 19 -5.92 7.93 -2.60
CA THR A 19 -7.37 7.85 -2.64
C THR A 19 -7.85 6.99 -1.48
N VAL A 20 -8.93 7.41 -0.83
CA VAL A 20 -9.54 6.67 0.28
C VAL A 20 -10.87 6.10 -0.22
N VAL A 21 -11.02 4.78 -0.14
CA VAL A 21 -12.15 4.07 -0.75
C VAL A 21 -12.74 3.07 0.25
N PRO A 22 -14.07 3.04 0.42
CA PRO A 22 -14.67 2.02 1.28
C PRO A 22 -14.53 0.63 0.67
N ALA A 23 -14.39 -0.38 1.52
CA ALA A 23 -14.21 -1.76 1.09
C ALA A 23 -15.38 -2.29 0.26
N THR A 24 -16.54 -1.66 0.35
CA THR A 24 -17.69 -2.02 -0.47
C THR A 24 -17.41 -1.80 -1.96
N ARG A 25 -16.43 -0.97 -2.29
CA ARG A 25 -16.04 -0.70 -3.68
C ARG A 25 -14.80 -1.49 -4.11
N ARG A 26 -14.39 -2.47 -3.31
CA ARG A 26 -13.25 -3.32 -3.61
C ARG A 26 -13.32 -3.96 -5.02
N PRO A 27 -14.48 -4.46 -5.49
CA PRO A 27 -14.55 -5.01 -6.84
C PRO A 27 -14.19 -4.02 -7.95
N GLU A 28 -14.54 -2.74 -7.79
CA GLU A 28 -14.15 -1.71 -8.76
C GLU A 28 -12.65 -1.49 -8.78
N VAL A 29 -12.02 -1.50 -7.59
CA VAL A 29 -10.57 -1.38 -7.47
C VAL A 29 -9.88 -2.53 -8.17
N ILE A 30 -10.37 -3.75 -7.97
CA ILE A 30 -9.82 -4.94 -8.61
C ILE A 30 -9.94 -4.82 -10.13
N GLY A 31 -11.07 -4.33 -10.64
CA GLY A 31 -11.24 -4.12 -12.07
C GLY A 31 -10.21 -3.16 -12.65
N ARG A 32 -9.88 -2.11 -11.93
CA ARG A 32 -8.88 -1.13 -12.36
C ARG A 32 -7.46 -1.70 -12.35
N ILE A 33 -7.20 -2.66 -11.49
CA ILE A 33 -5.89 -3.34 -11.48
C ILE A 33 -5.64 -4.01 -12.82
N GLY A 34 -6.64 -4.65 -13.40
CA GLY A 34 -6.51 -5.28 -14.70
C GLY A 34 -6.04 -4.30 -15.76
N ASP A 35 -6.64 -3.13 -15.81
CA ASP A 35 -6.24 -2.09 -16.77
C ASP A 35 -4.84 -1.57 -16.51
N TRP A 36 -4.50 -1.39 -15.23
CA TRP A 36 -3.18 -0.93 -14.82
C TRP A 36 -2.09 -1.89 -15.27
N VAL A 37 -2.31 -3.20 -15.05
CA VAL A 37 -1.34 -4.23 -15.43
C VAL A 37 -1.21 -4.30 -16.95
N LYS A 38 -2.29 -4.13 -17.68
CA LYS A 38 -2.23 -4.12 -19.15
C LYS A 38 -1.38 -2.98 -19.70
N SER A 39 -1.24 -1.90 -18.93
CA SER A 39 -0.37 -0.79 -19.32
C SER A 39 1.12 -1.08 -19.08
N GLY A 40 1.44 -2.24 -18.55
CA GLY A 40 2.82 -2.65 -18.27
C GLY A 40 3.31 -2.28 -16.87
N ARG A 41 2.44 -1.75 -16.02
CA ARG A 41 2.80 -1.34 -14.66
C ARG A 41 2.44 -2.43 -13.65
N GLN A 42 3.15 -2.43 -12.53
CA GLN A 42 2.98 -3.44 -11.49
C GLN A 42 2.28 -2.88 -10.26
N VAL A 43 1.80 -3.77 -9.39
CA VAL A 43 0.94 -3.43 -8.27
C VAL A 43 1.43 -4.08 -6.97
N TYR A 44 1.43 -3.32 -5.88
CA TYR A 44 1.53 -3.87 -4.53
C TYR A 44 0.12 -3.98 -3.94
N TRP A 45 -0.17 -5.11 -3.33
CA TRP A 45 -1.40 -5.28 -2.56
C TRP A 45 -1.02 -5.64 -1.13
N VAL A 46 -1.23 -4.71 -0.21
CA VAL A 46 -0.85 -4.89 1.19
C VAL A 46 -2.05 -5.37 1.99
N CYS A 47 -1.93 -6.55 2.57
CA CYS A 47 -2.94 -7.12 3.45
C CYS A 47 -2.60 -6.79 4.88
N THR A 48 -3.52 -6.13 5.54
CA THR A 48 -3.39 -5.85 6.96
C THR A 48 -4.39 -6.68 7.71
N LEU A 49 -3.93 -7.31 8.75
CA LEU A 49 -4.82 -8.12 9.54
C LEU A 49 -5.05 -7.55 10.90
N ILE A 50 -6.27 -7.73 11.29
CA ILE A 50 -6.76 -7.42 12.59
C ILE A 50 -6.19 -8.40 13.62
N GLU A 51 -5.81 -9.56 13.13
CA GLU A 51 -5.36 -10.66 13.97
C GLU A 51 -3.90 -10.54 14.32
N GLU A 52 -3.58 -10.72 15.59
CA GLU A 52 -2.21 -10.69 16.07
C GLU A 52 -1.44 -11.95 15.67
N SER A 53 -2.15 -13.03 15.37
CA SER A 53 -1.54 -14.28 14.99
C SER A 53 -0.90 -14.19 13.61
N GLU A 54 0.39 -14.45 13.54
CA GLU A 54 1.11 -14.48 12.28
C GLU A 54 0.56 -15.56 11.35
N MET A 55 0.13 -16.69 11.91
CA MET A 55 -0.47 -17.76 11.13
C MET A 55 -1.73 -17.30 10.42
N LEU A 56 -2.63 -16.60 11.12
CA LEU A 56 -3.85 -16.09 10.53
C LEU A 56 -3.57 -15.01 9.50
N GLN A 57 -2.53 -14.22 9.73
CA GLN A 57 -2.11 -13.22 8.74
C GLN A 57 -1.67 -13.88 7.44
N CYS A 58 -0.88 -14.94 7.55
CA CYS A 58 -0.42 -15.66 6.37
C CYS A 58 -1.56 -16.33 5.62
N GLU A 59 -2.47 -16.95 6.35
CA GLU A 59 -3.65 -17.58 5.74
C GLU A 59 -4.52 -16.58 4.99
N ALA A 60 -4.73 -15.40 5.58
CA ALA A 60 -5.53 -14.37 4.92
C ALA A 60 -4.85 -13.81 3.70
N ALA A 61 -3.52 -13.64 3.74
CA ALA A 61 -2.77 -13.20 2.58
C ALA A 61 -2.85 -14.24 1.45
N GLU A 62 -2.74 -15.52 1.78
CA GLU A 62 -2.89 -16.59 0.81
C GLU A 62 -4.28 -16.61 0.19
N LYS A 63 -5.31 -16.42 1.02
CA LYS A 63 -6.69 -16.34 0.56
C LYS A 63 -6.90 -15.15 -0.36
N THR A 64 -6.32 -14.01 -0.01
CA THR A 64 -6.40 -12.81 -0.85
C THR A 64 -5.73 -13.05 -2.19
N ALA A 65 -4.54 -13.66 -2.20
CA ALA A 65 -3.84 -13.96 -3.44
C ALA A 65 -4.65 -14.89 -4.33
N LYS A 66 -5.28 -15.90 -3.76
CA LYS A 66 -6.15 -16.82 -4.52
C LYS A 66 -7.37 -16.10 -5.07
N GLY A 67 -7.99 -15.25 -4.28
CA GLY A 67 -9.16 -14.49 -4.71
C GLY A 67 -8.82 -13.53 -5.84
N LEU A 68 -7.70 -12.86 -5.75
CA LEU A 68 -7.24 -11.96 -6.81
C LEU A 68 -6.88 -12.74 -8.08
N SER A 69 -6.26 -13.90 -7.93
CA SER A 69 -5.92 -14.75 -9.07
C SER A 69 -7.18 -15.22 -9.80
N ALA A 70 -8.24 -15.52 -9.07
CA ALA A 70 -9.51 -15.91 -9.67
C ALA A 70 -10.21 -14.74 -10.36
N ALA A 71 -10.10 -13.53 -9.79
CA ALA A 71 -10.76 -12.35 -10.31
C ALA A 71 -9.98 -11.69 -11.47
N LEU A 72 -8.67 -11.88 -11.52
CA LEU A 72 -7.78 -11.23 -12.47
C LEU A 72 -7.14 -12.28 -13.36
N ASP A 73 -7.86 -12.65 -14.40
CA ASP A 73 -7.39 -13.68 -15.32
C ASP A 73 -6.14 -13.22 -16.08
N GLY A 74 -5.15 -14.10 -16.17
CA GLY A 74 -3.92 -13.82 -16.91
C GLY A 74 -2.91 -12.94 -16.18
N ILE A 75 -3.17 -12.57 -14.94
CA ILE A 75 -2.25 -11.74 -14.15
C ILE A 75 -1.45 -12.64 -13.23
N ARG A 76 -0.12 -12.47 -13.26
CA ARG A 76 0.79 -13.24 -12.43
C ARG A 76 0.88 -12.60 -11.05
N ILE A 77 0.57 -13.39 -10.02
CA ILE A 77 0.49 -12.89 -8.66
C ILE A 77 1.52 -13.59 -7.78
N GLY A 78 2.36 -12.80 -7.11
CA GLY A 78 3.30 -13.30 -6.13
C GLY A 78 2.80 -13.02 -4.72
N LEU A 79 3.35 -13.72 -3.74
CA LEU A 79 2.97 -13.61 -2.34
C LEU A 79 4.20 -13.58 -1.45
N VAL A 80 4.22 -12.62 -0.51
CA VAL A 80 5.24 -12.51 0.52
C VAL A 80 4.55 -12.35 1.86
N HIS A 81 4.88 -13.19 2.83
CA HIS A 81 4.33 -13.07 4.18
C HIS A 81 5.36 -13.42 5.24
N GLY A 82 5.02 -13.15 6.50
CA GLY A 82 5.95 -13.23 7.62
C GLY A 82 6.51 -14.61 7.92
N ARG A 83 5.83 -15.68 7.53
CA ARG A 83 6.29 -17.04 7.82
C ARG A 83 7.26 -17.60 6.79
N MET A 84 7.46 -16.89 5.70
CA MET A 84 8.42 -17.31 4.69
C MET A 84 9.85 -17.09 5.19
N LYS A 85 10.75 -17.94 4.75
CA LYS A 85 12.17 -17.76 5.04
C LYS A 85 12.69 -16.52 4.34
N SER A 86 13.71 -15.89 4.93
CA SER A 86 14.28 -14.66 4.36
C SER A 86 14.72 -14.84 2.91
N ALA A 87 15.33 -15.99 2.60
CA ALA A 87 15.76 -16.27 1.24
C ALA A 87 14.58 -16.36 0.26
N ASP A 88 13.46 -16.94 0.70
CA ASP A 88 12.27 -17.03 -0.12
C ASP A 88 11.62 -15.67 -0.33
N LYS A 89 11.55 -14.85 0.71
CA LYS A 89 11.04 -13.48 0.60
C LYS A 89 11.85 -12.68 -0.41
N GLU A 90 13.16 -12.77 -0.29
CA GLU A 90 14.06 -12.06 -1.21
C GLU A 90 13.90 -12.55 -2.64
N SER A 91 13.79 -13.86 -2.81
CA SER A 91 13.59 -14.46 -4.13
C SER A 91 12.31 -13.94 -4.80
N VAL A 92 11.21 -13.88 -4.05
CA VAL A 92 9.94 -13.35 -4.56
C VAL A 92 10.05 -11.87 -4.90
N MET A 93 10.72 -11.09 -4.05
CA MET A 93 10.89 -9.66 -4.30
C MET A 93 11.74 -9.40 -5.54
N GLN A 94 12.81 -10.19 -5.73
CA GLN A 94 13.63 -10.06 -6.92
C GLN A 94 12.86 -10.45 -8.19
N ALA A 95 12.05 -11.51 -8.09
CA ALA A 95 11.19 -11.91 -9.19
C ALA A 95 10.18 -10.81 -9.54
N PHE A 96 9.62 -10.16 -8.54
CA PHE A 96 8.72 -9.04 -8.74
C PHE A 96 9.45 -7.88 -9.41
N LYS A 97 10.64 -7.57 -8.97
CA LYS A 97 11.45 -6.52 -9.58
C LYS A 97 11.75 -6.82 -11.05
N ARG A 98 11.99 -8.09 -11.39
CA ARG A 98 12.23 -8.51 -12.77
C ARG A 98 10.96 -8.64 -13.61
N HIS A 99 9.83 -8.22 -13.05
CA HIS A 99 8.54 -8.27 -13.73
C HIS A 99 8.07 -9.70 -14.03
N GLU A 100 8.46 -10.65 -13.18
CA GLU A 100 7.94 -12.01 -13.27
C GLU A 100 6.59 -12.14 -12.62
N PHE A 101 6.22 -11.17 -11.77
CA PHE A 101 4.88 -11.00 -11.20
C PHE A 101 4.34 -9.63 -11.56
N ASP A 102 3.06 -9.57 -11.84
CA ASP A 102 2.37 -8.31 -12.14
C ASP A 102 1.83 -7.66 -10.87
N LEU A 103 1.47 -8.48 -9.89
CA LEU A 103 0.94 -8.02 -8.62
C LEU A 103 1.61 -8.80 -7.50
N LEU A 104 2.00 -8.10 -6.45
CA LEU A 104 2.58 -8.73 -5.26
C LEU A 104 1.66 -8.51 -4.08
N VAL A 105 1.16 -9.61 -3.51
CA VAL A 105 0.41 -9.58 -2.26
C VAL A 105 1.41 -9.69 -1.12
N ALA A 106 1.36 -8.77 -0.18
CA ALA A 106 2.28 -8.75 0.94
C ALA A 106 1.54 -8.50 2.25
N THR A 107 2.03 -9.08 3.33
CA THR A 107 1.59 -8.71 4.66
C THR A 107 2.28 -7.42 5.08
N THR A 108 2.00 -6.93 6.26
CA THR A 108 2.25 -5.56 6.72
C THR A 108 3.66 -5.01 6.56
N VAL A 109 4.65 -5.85 6.41
CA VAL A 109 6.01 -5.34 6.39
C VAL A 109 6.73 -5.81 5.14
N ILE A 110 6.86 -4.91 4.20
CA ILE A 110 7.75 -5.12 3.08
C ILE A 110 9.11 -4.64 3.56
N GLU A 111 9.79 -5.48 4.31
CA GLU A 111 11.08 -5.14 4.89
C GLU A 111 12.22 -5.28 3.90
N VAL A 112 11.94 -5.81 2.76
CA VAL A 112 12.98 -6.07 1.78
C VAL A 112 13.36 -4.77 1.10
N GLY A 113 14.62 -4.45 1.13
CA GLY A 113 15.14 -3.21 0.55
C GLY A 113 15.21 -3.21 -0.96
N VAL A 114 14.28 -3.88 -1.62
CA VAL A 114 14.24 -3.91 -3.08
C VAL A 114 13.32 -2.80 -3.58
N ASP A 115 13.89 -1.96 -4.42
CA ASP A 115 13.14 -0.88 -5.04
C ASP A 115 12.53 -1.38 -6.35
N VAL A 116 11.21 -1.17 -6.51
CA VAL A 116 10.50 -1.58 -7.72
C VAL A 116 9.82 -0.35 -8.32
N PRO A 117 10.56 0.43 -9.12
CA PRO A 117 10.02 1.67 -9.67
C PRO A 117 8.75 1.48 -10.51
N ASN A 118 8.60 0.33 -11.14
CA ASN A 118 7.45 0.04 -11.98
C ASN A 118 6.18 -0.26 -11.18
N ALA A 119 6.29 -0.50 -9.87
CA ALA A 119 5.14 -0.77 -9.01
C ALA A 119 4.53 0.55 -8.53
N GLY A 120 3.85 1.23 -9.43
CA GLY A 120 3.30 2.55 -9.20
C GLY A 120 1.89 2.58 -8.64
N LEU A 121 1.31 1.42 -8.33
CA LEU A 121 0.01 1.34 -7.68
C LEU A 121 0.13 0.49 -6.44
N MET A 122 -0.31 1.02 -5.31
CA MET A 122 -0.35 0.27 -4.06
C MET A 122 -1.76 0.30 -3.50
N ILE A 123 -2.28 -0.88 -3.15
CA ILE A 123 -3.56 -1.00 -2.48
C ILE A 123 -3.29 -1.45 -1.06
N ILE A 124 -3.86 -0.75 -0.08
CA ILE A 124 -3.71 -1.11 1.34
C ILE A 124 -5.07 -1.47 1.89
N GLU A 125 -5.27 -2.72 2.24
CA GLU A 125 -6.52 -3.18 2.84
C GLU A 125 -6.56 -2.84 4.33
N ASN A 126 -7.74 -2.58 4.83
CA ASN A 126 -7.97 -2.25 6.25
C ASN A 126 -7.07 -1.10 6.71
N ALA A 127 -6.99 -0.07 5.88
CA ALA A 127 -6.08 1.05 6.11
C ALA A 127 -6.32 1.75 7.45
N GLU A 128 -7.54 1.71 7.97
CA GLU A 128 -7.87 2.31 9.26
C GLU A 128 -7.14 1.66 10.44
N ARG A 129 -6.56 0.49 10.22
CA ARG A 129 -5.81 -0.23 11.26
C ARG A 129 -4.38 0.24 11.42
N PHE A 130 -3.89 1.00 10.47
CA PHE A 130 -2.52 1.52 10.52
C PHE A 130 -2.48 2.89 11.16
N GLY A 131 -1.37 3.21 11.80
CA GLY A 131 -1.08 4.57 12.20
C GLY A 131 -0.58 5.38 11.00
N LEU A 132 -0.59 6.71 11.15
CA LEU A 132 -0.16 7.62 10.08
C LEU A 132 1.27 7.34 9.63
N SER A 133 2.18 7.11 10.58
CA SER A 133 3.58 6.85 10.25
C SER A 133 3.74 5.59 9.42
N GLN A 134 3.00 4.53 9.77
CA GLN A 134 3.05 3.28 9.03
C GLN A 134 2.53 3.46 7.61
N LEU A 135 1.40 4.14 7.46
CA LEU A 135 0.83 4.40 6.14
C LEU A 135 1.77 5.26 5.30
N HIS A 136 2.40 6.24 5.90
CA HIS A 136 3.37 7.06 5.21
C HIS A 136 4.56 6.24 4.71
N GLN A 137 5.09 5.33 5.55
CA GLN A 137 6.18 4.47 5.17
C GLN A 137 5.80 3.52 4.03
N LEU A 138 4.60 2.95 4.09
CA LEU A 138 4.11 2.09 3.02
C LEU A 138 3.96 2.88 1.72
N ARG A 139 3.35 4.05 1.80
CA ARG A 139 3.18 4.91 0.63
C ARG A 139 4.52 5.27 0.00
N GLY A 140 5.55 5.42 0.82
CA GLY A 140 6.90 5.70 0.34
C GLY A 140 7.48 4.59 -0.53
N ARG A 141 6.91 3.38 -0.47
CA ARG A 141 7.36 2.26 -1.30
C ARG A 141 6.74 2.24 -2.69
N VAL A 142 5.76 3.09 -2.94
CA VAL A 142 5.13 3.16 -4.26
C VAL A 142 6.17 3.61 -5.29
N GLY A 143 6.27 2.87 -6.38
CA GLY A 143 7.22 3.17 -7.44
C GLY A 143 6.86 4.42 -8.20
N ARG A 144 7.83 5.29 -8.42
CA ARG A 144 7.64 6.56 -9.11
C ARG A 144 8.46 6.64 -10.39
N GLY A 145 8.66 5.48 -11.03
CA GLY A 145 9.58 5.39 -12.15
C GLY A 145 9.15 6.15 -13.37
N ALA A 146 8.05 5.76 -13.99
CA ALA A 146 7.70 6.24 -15.31
C ALA A 146 6.24 6.66 -15.37
N GLY A 147 5.85 7.71 -14.69
CA GLY A 147 4.50 8.23 -14.77
C GLY A 147 3.83 8.36 -13.42
N ASP A 148 2.54 8.37 -13.42
CA ASP A 148 1.76 8.60 -12.21
C ASP A 148 1.87 7.44 -11.23
N ALA A 149 1.84 7.78 -9.95
CA ALA A 149 1.85 6.82 -8.87
C ALA A 149 0.61 7.02 -8.00
N PHE A 150 0.02 5.91 -7.57
CA PHE A 150 -1.23 5.92 -6.83
C PHE A 150 -1.18 5.02 -5.61
N CYS A 151 -1.83 5.46 -4.53
CA CYS A 151 -2.01 4.67 -3.34
C CYS A 151 -3.50 4.66 -3.00
N VAL A 152 -4.09 3.48 -2.94
CA VAL A 152 -5.51 3.31 -2.62
C VAL A 152 -5.64 2.75 -1.22
N LEU A 153 -6.32 3.49 -0.35
CA LEU A 153 -6.55 3.09 1.03
C LEU A 153 -7.97 2.56 1.15
N LEU A 154 -8.09 1.24 1.28
CA LEU A 154 -9.39 0.60 1.48
C LEU A 154 -9.68 0.52 2.97
N TYR A 155 -10.86 0.97 3.37
CA TYR A 155 -11.25 0.93 4.77
C TYR A 155 -12.59 0.21 4.96
N GLN A 156 -12.77 -0.39 6.14
CA GLN A 156 -14.03 -1.01 6.52
C GLN A 156 -14.92 0.05 7.16
N PRO A 157 -16.08 0.38 6.54
CA PRO A 157 -16.99 1.32 7.16
C PRO A 157 -17.70 0.69 8.36
N PRO A 158 -18.15 1.50 9.35
CA PRO A 158 -17.97 2.95 9.43
C PRO A 158 -16.60 3.34 9.97
N LEU A 159 -16.10 4.52 9.57
CA LEU A 159 -14.87 5.07 10.11
C LEU A 159 -15.14 5.89 11.35
N GLY A 160 -14.36 5.67 12.41
CA GLY A 160 -14.36 6.57 13.55
C GLY A 160 -13.77 7.92 13.16
N THR A 161 -14.01 8.93 13.99
CA THR A 161 -13.54 10.28 13.71
C THR A 161 -12.02 10.35 13.56
N THR A 162 -11.31 9.71 14.48
CA THR A 162 -9.85 9.76 14.47
C THR A 162 -9.26 9.02 13.27
N ALA A 163 -9.83 7.86 12.94
CA ALA A 163 -9.38 7.11 11.77
C ALA A 163 -9.61 7.92 10.49
N ARG A 164 -10.76 8.58 10.38
CA ARG A 164 -11.06 9.44 9.24
C ARG A 164 -10.05 10.58 9.12
N GLN A 165 -9.72 11.20 10.24
CA GLN A 165 -8.74 12.29 10.27
C GLN A 165 -7.38 11.82 9.79
N ARG A 166 -6.93 10.63 10.24
CA ARG A 166 -5.66 10.08 9.81
C ARG A 166 -5.61 9.84 8.30
N LEU A 167 -6.67 9.23 7.77
CA LEU A 167 -6.72 8.95 6.33
C LEU A 167 -6.79 10.22 5.49
N ASP A 168 -7.52 11.22 5.97
CA ASP A 168 -7.61 12.51 5.27
C ASP A 168 -6.27 13.23 5.25
N ILE A 169 -5.54 13.19 6.37
CA ILE A 169 -4.21 13.80 6.45
C ILE A 169 -3.27 13.15 5.44
N LEU A 170 -3.29 11.84 5.38
CA LEU A 170 -2.43 11.12 4.46
C LEU A 170 -2.78 11.42 3.00
N ARG A 171 -4.07 11.50 2.70
CA ARG A 171 -4.54 11.83 1.36
C ARG A 171 -4.07 13.20 0.90
N GLU A 172 -4.01 14.16 1.82
CA GLU A 172 -3.72 15.56 1.52
C GLU A 172 -2.25 15.92 1.58
N SER A 173 -1.41 15.09 2.19
CA SER A 173 -0.02 15.45 2.43
C SER A 173 0.97 14.39 1.98
N ASN A 174 2.08 14.85 1.40
CA ASN A 174 3.25 14.02 1.14
C ASN A 174 4.40 14.36 2.09
N ASP A 175 4.19 15.31 2.99
CA ASP A 175 5.21 15.74 3.94
C ASP A 175 5.22 14.83 5.16
N GLY A 176 6.26 14.01 5.27
CA GLY A 176 6.40 13.07 6.38
C GLY A 176 6.50 13.75 7.74
N PHE A 177 7.07 14.94 7.80
CA PHE A 177 7.18 15.68 9.04
C PHE A 177 5.80 16.15 9.51
N ALA A 178 5.01 16.71 8.62
CA ALA A 178 3.66 17.16 8.95
C ALA A 178 2.78 15.97 9.35
N ILE A 179 2.95 14.83 8.70
CA ILE A 179 2.21 13.62 9.04
C ILE A 179 2.59 13.14 10.44
N ALA A 180 3.86 13.15 10.77
CA ALA A 180 4.33 12.74 12.09
C ALA A 180 3.82 13.68 13.19
N GLU A 181 3.79 15.00 12.93
CA GLU A 181 3.24 15.95 13.87
C GLU A 181 1.75 15.69 14.15
N LYS A 182 1.00 15.44 13.10
CA LYS A 182 -0.44 15.17 13.23
C LYS A 182 -0.70 13.85 13.95
N ASP A 183 0.12 12.85 13.71
CA ASP A 183 0.01 11.58 14.42
C ASP A 183 0.22 11.80 15.92
N TRP A 184 1.21 12.60 16.27
CA TRP A 184 1.46 12.96 17.65
C TRP A 184 0.27 13.68 18.30
N GLU A 185 -0.30 14.67 17.60
CA GLU A 185 -1.46 15.39 18.10
C GLU A 185 -2.67 14.47 18.32
N LEU A 186 -2.93 13.56 17.40
CA LEU A 186 -4.05 12.65 17.51
C LEU A 186 -3.88 11.69 18.67
N ARG A 187 -2.67 11.19 18.89
CA ARG A 187 -2.39 10.31 20.03
C ARG A 187 -2.45 11.08 21.34
N GLY A 188 -1.96 12.30 21.35
CA GLY A 188 -2.00 13.14 22.51
C GLY A 188 -3.39 13.59 22.91
N SER A 189 -4.35 13.56 21.99
CA SER A 189 -5.72 13.95 22.28
C SER A 189 -6.61 12.81 22.78
N GLY A 190 -6.00 11.71 23.18
CA GLY A 190 -6.75 10.66 23.86
C GLY A 190 -7.20 9.51 23.00
N GLU A 191 -6.64 9.33 21.87
CA GLU A 191 -6.92 8.18 21.04
C GLU A 191 -6.41 6.87 21.64
N LEU A 192 -5.46 7.00 22.50
CA LEU A 192 -4.83 5.84 23.13
C LEU A 192 -5.77 5.02 23.99
#